data_c11e22be61ccedf36c46102c6e590c2f
#
_entry.id   c11e22be61ccedf36c46102c6e590c2f
#
_cell.length_a   1.000
_cell.length_b   1.000
_cell.length_c   1.000
_cell.angle_alpha   90.00
_cell.angle_beta   90.00
_cell.angle_gamma   90.00
#
_symmetry.space_group_name_H-M   'P 1'
#
loop_
_entity.id
_entity.type
_entity.pdbx_description
1 polymer ?
#
loop_
_entity_poly.entity_id
_entity_poly.type
_entity_poly.pdbx_seq_one_letter_code
_entity_poly.pdbx_strand_id
1 'polypeptide(L)'
;MQLHHIGVACRDIGEEIAQLSRVHDIVAQTPVVSDPEQDAQLVMLTLSDGTRIELVAGPRVETLVKKNIGLYHLCFEVPDIALEIDRLVGEGARLIAPPKPAVLFEGRTVAFLYVAYGMIELLSQKQG
;
A
#
# COMPACT_ATOMS: atom_id res chain seq x y z
N MET A 1 15.05 -2.94 5.20
CA MET A 1 13.76 -2.49 4.61
C MET A 1 13.58 -1.01 4.88
N GLN A 2 13.06 -0.29 3.90
CA GLN A 2 12.82 1.14 4.03
C GLN A 2 11.33 1.43 3.83
N LEU A 3 10.72 2.15 4.75
CA LEU A 3 9.31 2.52 4.64
C LEU A 3 9.09 3.37 3.38
N HIS A 4 8.15 2.93 2.53
CA HIS A 4 7.80 3.62 1.30
C HIS A 4 6.49 4.40 1.45
N HIS A 5 5.45 3.77 1.98
CA HIS A 5 4.17 4.43 2.17
C HIS A 5 3.31 3.72 3.22
N ILE A 6 2.25 4.42 3.60
CA ILE A 6 1.21 3.92 4.51
C ILE A 6 -0.05 3.69 3.66
N GLY A 7 -0.66 2.52 3.80
CA GLY A 7 -1.89 2.19 3.08
C GLY A 7 -3.12 2.50 3.90
N VAL A 8 -4.07 3.19 3.29
CA VAL A 8 -5.34 3.59 3.92
C VAL A 8 -6.50 3.10 3.06
N ALA A 9 -7.37 2.29 3.67
CA ALA A 9 -8.60 1.85 3.04
C ALA A 9 -9.66 2.94 3.16
N CYS A 10 -10.37 3.23 2.07
CA CYS A 10 -11.43 4.22 2.09
C CYS A 10 -12.59 3.79 1.21
N ARG A 11 -13.75 4.39 1.47
CA ARG A 11 -14.95 4.13 0.68
C ARG A 11 -14.91 4.86 -0.65
N ASP A 12 -14.44 6.10 -0.65
CA ASP A 12 -14.39 6.96 -1.82
C ASP A 12 -13.11 7.79 -1.78
N ILE A 13 -12.31 7.70 -2.85
CA ILE A 13 -11.00 8.37 -2.90
C ILE A 13 -11.14 9.89 -2.79
N GLY A 14 -12.07 10.49 -3.52
CA GLY A 14 -12.27 11.95 -3.49
C GLY A 14 -12.67 12.46 -2.11
N GLU A 15 -13.58 11.77 -1.43
CA GLU A 15 -13.97 12.11 -0.07
C GLU A 15 -12.80 11.99 0.89
N GLU A 16 -12.00 10.95 0.75
CA GLU A 16 -10.86 10.73 1.65
C GLU A 16 -9.77 11.77 1.44
N ILE A 17 -9.50 12.18 0.20
CA ILE A 17 -8.56 13.27 -0.08
C ILE A 17 -9.03 14.55 0.61
N ALA A 18 -10.33 14.86 0.54
CA ALA A 18 -10.89 16.05 1.19
C ALA A 18 -10.69 15.99 2.72
N GLN A 19 -10.89 14.83 3.34
CA GLN A 19 -10.67 14.65 4.77
C GLN A 19 -9.19 14.80 5.14
N LEU A 20 -8.31 14.15 4.37
CA LEU A 20 -6.87 14.22 4.61
C LEU A 20 -6.33 15.64 4.45
N SER A 21 -6.89 16.42 3.53
CA SER A 21 -6.50 17.81 3.29
C SER A 21 -6.76 18.72 4.50
N ARG A 22 -7.68 18.32 5.39
CA ARG A 22 -7.96 19.08 6.62
C ARG A 22 -6.94 18.81 7.72
N VAL A 23 -6.23 17.69 7.61
CA VAL A 23 -5.27 17.23 8.62
C VAL A 23 -3.84 17.44 8.16
N HIS A 24 -3.59 17.24 6.86
CA HIS A 24 -2.26 17.23 6.29
C HIS A 24 -2.14 18.19 5.12
N ASP A 25 -0.91 18.59 4.84
CA ASP A 25 -0.57 19.39 3.68
C ASP A 25 -0.16 18.45 2.54
N ILE A 26 -1.08 18.21 1.59
CA ILE A 26 -0.86 17.34 0.44
C ILE A 26 -0.21 18.17 -0.66
N VAL A 27 1.00 17.82 -1.05
CA VAL A 27 1.78 18.58 -2.05
C VAL A 27 1.80 17.91 -3.42
N ALA A 28 1.45 16.63 -3.51
CA ALA A 28 1.42 15.91 -4.78
C ALA A 28 0.46 14.73 -4.71
N GLN A 29 -0.10 14.35 -5.86
CA GLN A 29 -0.89 13.13 -5.98
C GLN A 29 -0.74 12.55 -7.37
N THR A 30 -0.80 11.23 -7.46
CA THR A 30 -0.86 10.53 -8.74
C THR A 30 -2.27 10.60 -9.32
N PRO A 31 -2.46 10.29 -10.61
CA PRO A 31 -3.80 9.98 -11.11
C PRO A 31 -4.37 8.77 -10.36
N VAL A 32 -5.69 8.70 -10.29
CA VAL A 32 -6.37 7.50 -9.79
C VAL A 32 -6.23 6.41 -10.84
N VAL A 33 -5.75 5.23 -10.42
CA VAL A 33 -5.62 4.07 -11.32
C VAL A 33 -6.49 2.93 -10.81
N SER A 34 -7.00 2.13 -11.75
CA SER A 34 -7.70 0.88 -11.43
C SER A 34 -6.73 -0.26 -11.58
N ASP A 35 -6.61 -1.09 -10.54
CA ASP A 35 -5.76 -2.27 -10.56
C ASP A 35 -6.66 -3.51 -10.55
N PRO A 36 -6.85 -4.18 -11.71
CA PRO A 36 -7.70 -5.36 -11.77
C PRO A 36 -7.14 -6.55 -10.99
N GLU A 37 -5.81 -6.62 -10.82
CA GLU A 37 -5.18 -7.67 -10.03
C GLU A 37 -5.53 -7.56 -8.55
N GLN A 38 -5.67 -6.32 -8.05
CA GLN A 38 -6.02 -6.08 -6.65
C GLN A 38 -7.51 -5.81 -6.46
N ASP A 39 -8.28 -5.69 -7.54
CA ASP A 39 -9.70 -5.33 -7.52
C ASP A 39 -9.91 -4.05 -6.69
N ALA A 40 -9.19 -3.00 -7.06
CA ALA A 40 -9.15 -1.76 -6.31
C ALA A 40 -8.85 -0.56 -7.19
N GLN A 41 -9.27 0.62 -6.72
CA GLN A 41 -8.82 1.91 -7.22
C GLN A 41 -7.75 2.43 -6.27
N LEU A 42 -6.70 3.01 -6.81
CA LEU A 42 -5.51 3.42 -6.06
C LEU A 42 -5.11 4.85 -6.42
N VAL A 43 -4.64 5.59 -5.43
CA VAL A 43 -3.96 6.87 -5.62
C VAL A 43 -2.86 7.01 -4.59
N MET A 44 -1.74 7.60 -4.96
CA MET A 44 -0.65 7.90 -4.02
C MET A 44 -0.61 9.40 -3.77
N LEU A 45 -0.66 9.77 -2.49
CA LEU A 45 -0.53 11.15 -2.03
C LEU A 45 0.83 11.34 -1.40
N THR A 46 1.43 12.51 -1.61
CA THR A 46 2.66 12.91 -0.93
C THR A 46 2.38 14.13 -0.06
N LEU A 47 2.75 14.05 1.20
CA LEU A 47 2.61 15.14 2.15
C LEU A 47 3.85 16.05 2.10
N SER A 48 3.73 17.23 2.70
CA SER A 48 4.81 18.23 2.67
C SER A 48 6.13 17.77 3.30
N ASP A 49 6.05 16.79 4.23
CA ASP A 49 7.26 16.23 4.85
C ASP A 49 7.83 15.01 4.10
N GLY A 50 7.26 14.69 2.95
CA GLY A 50 7.68 13.54 2.15
C GLY A 50 6.96 12.22 2.47
N THR A 51 6.14 12.19 3.51
CA THR A 51 5.33 10.99 3.82
C THR A 51 4.40 10.67 2.65
N ARG A 52 4.32 9.40 2.27
CA ARG A 52 3.41 8.95 1.23
C ARG A 52 2.27 8.17 1.85
N ILE A 53 1.06 8.46 1.39
CA ILE A 53 -0.16 7.75 1.80
C ILE A 53 -0.82 7.22 0.53
N GLU A 54 -1.01 5.90 0.47
CA GLU A 54 -1.77 5.27 -0.61
C GLU A 54 -3.21 5.11 -0.17
N LEU A 55 -4.14 5.66 -0.94
CA LEU A 55 -5.56 5.43 -0.72
C LEU A 55 -6.00 4.27 -1.60
N VAL A 56 -6.73 3.34 -1.01
CA VAL A 56 -7.24 2.15 -1.67
C VAL A 56 -8.75 2.09 -1.47
N ALA A 57 -9.50 2.01 -2.57
CA ALA A 57 -10.97 1.90 -2.54
C ALA A 57 -11.42 0.72 -3.40
N GLY A 58 -12.63 0.25 -3.18
CA GLY A 58 -13.24 -0.81 -3.98
C GLY A 58 -13.38 -2.12 -3.23
N PRO A 59 -13.76 -3.20 -3.95
CA PRO A 59 -14.08 -4.49 -3.32
C PRO A 59 -12.98 -5.04 -2.44
N ARG A 60 -11.71 -4.81 -2.80
CA ARG A 60 -10.54 -5.29 -2.05
C ARG A 60 -10.60 -4.90 -0.56
N VAL A 61 -11.07 -3.69 -0.26
CA VAL A 61 -11.07 -3.13 1.08
C VAL A 61 -12.47 -2.99 1.69
N GLU A 62 -13.48 -3.54 1.05
CA GLU A 62 -14.88 -3.38 1.46
C GLU A 62 -15.11 -3.79 2.91
N THR A 63 -14.56 -4.92 3.34
CA THR A 63 -14.71 -5.40 4.72
C THR A 63 -14.07 -4.45 5.72
N LEU A 64 -12.89 -3.90 5.39
CA LEU A 64 -12.21 -2.93 6.25
C LEU A 64 -13.03 -1.66 6.39
N VAL A 65 -13.54 -1.15 5.28
CA VAL A 65 -14.38 0.05 5.27
C VAL A 65 -15.62 -0.13 6.14
N LYS A 66 -16.29 -1.28 6.04
CA LYS A 66 -17.46 -1.61 6.84
C LYS A 66 -17.15 -1.64 8.34
N LYS A 67 -15.92 -1.99 8.71
CA LYS A 67 -15.45 -2.04 10.09
C LYS A 67 -14.81 -0.74 10.56
N ASN A 68 -14.86 0.32 9.75
CA ASN A 68 -14.24 1.62 10.02
C ASN A 68 -12.72 1.50 10.25
N ILE A 69 -12.06 0.58 9.54
CA ILE A 69 -10.60 0.43 9.58
C ILE A 69 -10.03 1.19 8.40
N GLY A 70 -9.30 2.29 8.66
CA GLY A 70 -8.63 3.07 7.65
C GLY A 70 -7.19 2.60 7.42
N LEU A 71 -6.33 2.75 8.42
CA LEU A 71 -4.94 2.27 8.34
C LEU A 71 -4.94 0.75 8.23
N TYR A 72 -4.33 0.18 7.17
CA TYR A 72 -4.37 -1.28 7.04
C TYR A 72 -3.08 -1.92 6.54
N HIS A 73 -2.14 -1.17 5.97
CA HIS A 73 -0.82 -1.74 5.70
C HIS A 73 0.28 -0.69 5.70
N LEU A 74 1.49 -1.16 5.93
CA LEU A 74 2.73 -0.41 5.69
C LEU A 74 3.44 -1.07 4.52
N CYS A 75 4.02 -0.28 3.63
CA CYS A 75 4.81 -0.79 2.52
C CYS A 75 6.28 -0.47 2.72
N PHE A 76 7.13 -1.48 2.55
CA PHE A 76 8.58 -1.35 2.66
C PHE A 76 9.26 -1.69 1.34
N GLU A 77 10.20 -0.85 0.92
CA GLU A 77 11.06 -1.18 -0.21
C GLU A 77 12.15 -2.15 0.23
N VAL A 78 12.41 -3.14 -0.59
CA VAL A 78 13.42 -4.17 -0.33
C VAL A 78 14.25 -4.43 -1.59
N PRO A 79 15.56 -4.72 -1.45
CA PRO A 79 16.40 -4.98 -2.62
C PRO A 79 16.10 -6.31 -3.32
N ASP A 80 15.68 -7.33 -2.56
CA ASP A 80 15.37 -8.66 -3.09
C ASP A 80 14.12 -9.19 -2.39
N ILE A 81 13.00 -9.14 -3.12
CA ILE A 81 11.70 -9.46 -2.53
C ILE A 81 11.58 -10.95 -2.16
N ALA A 82 12.13 -11.85 -2.97
CA ALA A 82 12.07 -13.28 -2.70
C ALA A 82 12.86 -13.62 -1.43
N LEU A 83 14.05 -13.06 -1.31
CA LEU A 83 14.90 -13.27 -0.13
C LEU A 83 14.24 -12.73 1.14
N GLU A 84 13.63 -11.56 1.04
CA GLU A 84 12.95 -10.93 2.18
C GLU A 84 11.71 -11.73 2.61
N ILE A 85 10.95 -12.26 1.66
CA ILE A 85 9.81 -13.14 1.95
C ILE A 85 10.30 -14.37 2.73
N ASP A 86 11.36 -15.02 2.25
CA ASP A 86 11.90 -16.22 2.91
C ASP A 86 12.35 -15.91 4.33
N ARG A 87 13.02 -14.76 4.52
CA ARG A 87 13.47 -14.35 5.85
C ARG A 87 12.28 -14.13 6.79
N LEU A 88 11.27 -13.39 6.34
CA LEU A 88 10.10 -13.07 7.16
C LEU A 88 9.26 -14.30 7.48
N VAL A 89 9.06 -15.18 6.51
CA VAL A 89 8.33 -16.43 6.73
C VAL A 89 9.09 -17.29 7.74
N GLY A 90 10.42 -17.32 7.67
CA GLY A 90 11.25 -18.01 8.67
C GLY A 90 11.08 -17.45 10.09
N GLU A 91 10.70 -16.18 10.22
CA GLU A 91 10.43 -15.52 11.49
C GLU A 91 8.96 -15.58 11.91
N GLY A 92 8.13 -16.32 11.17
CA GLY A 92 6.72 -16.52 11.52
C GLY A 92 5.71 -15.71 10.73
N ALA A 93 6.16 -14.91 9.76
CA ALA A 93 5.23 -14.19 8.91
C ALA A 93 4.46 -15.15 8.00
N ARG A 94 3.27 -14.74 7.58
CA ARG A 94 2.44 -15.52 6.66
C ARG A 94 2.30 -14.79 5.33
N LEU A 95 2.73 -15.43 4.24
CA LEU A 95 2.55 -14.89 2.89
C LEU A 95 1.07 -14.94 2.52
N ILE A 96 0.50 -13.78 2.16
CA ILE A 96 -0.91 -13.66 1.78
C ILE A 96 -1.06 -13.62 0.27
N ALA A 97 -0.23 -12.81 -0.39
CA ALA A 97 -0.25 -12.67 -1.83
C ALA A 97 1.19 -12.77 -2.34
N PRO A 98 1.46 -13.74 -3.26
CA PRO A 98 2.79 -13.91 -3.83
C PRO A 98 3.20 -12.70 -4.69
N PRO A 99 4.49 -12.56 -5.00
CA PRO A 99 4.98 -11.44 -5.81
C PRO A 99 4.24 -11.31 -7.14
N LYS A 100 3.84 -10.09 -7.47
CA LYS A 100 3.22 -9.75 -8.76
C LYS A 100 3.47 -8.28 -9.09
N PRO A 101 3.38 -7.89 -10.38
CA PRO A 101 3.53 -6.49 -10.77
C PRO A 101 2.41 -5.62 -10.21
N ALA A 102 2.73 -4.38 -9.82
CA ALA A 102 1.77 -3.40 -9.34
C ALA A 102 1.65 -2.23 -10.32
N VAL A 103 0.42 -1.93 -10.72
CA VAL A 103 0.14 -0.89 -11.73
C VAL A 103 0.61 0.49 -11.24
N LEU A 104 0.32 0.83 -9.97
CA LEU A 104 0.65 2.13 -9.40
C LEU A 104 2.17 2.38 -9.35
N PHE A 105 2.98 1.33 -9.35
CA PHE A 105 4.43 1.40 -9.23
C PHE A 105 5.15 1.03 -10.53
N GLU A 106 4.51 1.28 -11.68
CA GLU A 106 5.11 1.05 -13.00
C GLU A 106 5.58 -0.40 -13.21
N GLY A 107 4.82 -1.35 -12.67
CA GLY A 107 5.13 -2.78 -12.82
C GLY A 107 6.17 -3.31 -11.84
N ARG A 108 6.65 -2.51 -10.89
CA ARG A 108 7.51 -3.01 -9.81
C ARG A 108 6.78 -4.10 -9.05
N THR A 109 7.53 -5.10 -8.56
CA THR A 109 6.96 -6.25 -7.90
C THR A 109 6.54 -5.94 -6.47
N VAL A 110 5.35 -6.40 -6.09
CA VAL A 110 4.84 -6.30 -4.72
C VAL A 110 4.42 -7.66 -4.19
N ALA A 111 4.43 -7.82 -2.88
CA ALA A 111 3.90 -8.99 -2.18
C ALA A 111 3.31 -8.54 -0.86
N PHE A 112 2.36 -9.31 -0.32
CA PHE A 112 1.72 -9.00 0.95
C PHE A 112 1.92 -10.13 1.94
N LEU A 113 2.23 -9.77 3.19
CA LEU A 113 2.40 -10.70 4.29
C LEU A 113 1.70 -10.18 5.54
N TYR A 114 1.31 -11.11 6.43
CA TYR A 114 0.96 -10.75 7.81
C TYR A 114 2.17 -10.98 8.71
N VAL A 115 2.49 -9.94 9.47
CA VAL A 115 3.47 -10.01 10.58
C VAL A 115 2.73 -9.74 11.88
N ALA A 116 3.45 -9.73 13.01
CA ALA A 116 2.82 -9.64 14.33
C ALA A 116 1.86 -8.45 14.50
N TYR A 117 2.20 -7.29 13.92
CA TYR A 117 1.37 -6.09 14.10
C TYR A 117 0.35 -5.84 12.98
N GLY A 118 0.27 -6.72 11.98
CA GLY A 118 -0.70 -6.56 10.90
C GLY A 118 -0.11 -6.82 9.53
N MET A 119 -0.77 -6.28 8.50
CA MET A 119 -0.36 -6.52 7.12
C MET A 119 0.74 -5.56 6.69
N ILE A 120 1.74 -6.11 6.01
CA ILE A 120 2.77 -5.32 5.33
C ILE A 120 2.80 -5.67 3.84
N GLU A 121 3.21 -4.70 3.05
CA GLU A 121 3.50 -4.85 1.64
C GLU A 121 5.00 -4.74 1.45
N LEU A 122 5.57 -5.61 0.62
CA LEU A 122 6.95 -5.47 0.17
C LEU A 122 6.93 -4.96 -1.26
N LEU A 123 7.81 -4.04 -1.57
CA LEU A 123 7.94 -3.43 -2.89
C LEU A 123 9.40 -3.56 -3.34
N SER A 124 9.61 -4.14 -4.53
CA SER A 124 10.96 -4.24 -5.07
C SER A 124 11.53 -2.84 -5.33
N GLN A 125 12.84 -2.66 -5.13
CA GLN A 125 13.48 -1.39 -5.41
C GLN A 125 13.37 -1.06 -6.89
N LYS A 126 13.30 0.26 -7.18
CA LYS A 126 13.33 0.73 -8.55
C LYS A 126 14.69 0.39 -9.15
N GLN A 127 14.69 -0.29 -10.28
CA GLN A 127 15.91 -0.59 -11.02
C GLN A 127 16.34 0.69 -11.75
N GLY A 128 17.49 1.18 -11.37
CA GLY A 128 18.04 2.42 -11.89
C GLY A 128 18.69 2.29 -13.24
#